data_1c729dd6bcebdb19fb4048d5b9e8b08d
#
_entry.id   1c729dd6bcebdb19fb4048d5b9e8b08d
#
_cell.length_a   1.000
_cell.length_b   1.000
_cell.length_c   1.000
_cell.angle_alpha   90.00
_cell.angle_beta   90.00
_cell.angle_gamma   90.00
#
_symmetry.space_group_name_H-M   'P 1'
#
loop_
_entity.id
_entity.type
_entity.pdbx_description
1 polymer ?
#
loop_
_entity_poly.entity_id
_entity_poly.type
_entity_poly.pdbx_seq_one_letter_code
_entity_poly.pdbx_strand_id
1 'polypeptide(L)'
;MKEPEISVGIVNAQEIHFTLNSHFLAKGETVTGNQVVSFSEGGILWNGNVYRELTITPVEDEASFTLYDVTIGINFHWERQETQHFNGTLKLVVDEGKITAINILPAEDYLIS
;
A
#
# COMPACT_ATOMS: atom_id res chain seq x y z
N MET A 1 19.62 15.13 11.51
CA MET A 1 19.76 14.39 10.24
C MET A 1 18.68 13.35 10.12
N LYS A 2 18.06 13.28 8.96
CA LYS A 2 17.02 12.29 8.76
C LYS A 2 17.60 10.92 8.49
N GLU A 3 16.96 9.91 9.04
CA GLU A 3 17.33 8.55 8.65
C GLU A 3 16.85 8.28 7.25
N PRO A 4 17.56 7.43 6.52
CA PRO A 4 17.10 7.03 5.20
C PRO A 4 15.83 6.19 5.30
N GLU A 5 15.04 6.26 4.26
CA GLU A 5 13.84 5.46 4.16
C GLU A 5 14.03 4.40 3.10
N ILE A 6 13.39 3.27 3.31
CA ILE A 6 13.43 2.19 2.34
C ILE A 6 12.03 2.05 1.75
N SER A 7 11.99 1.98 0.41
CA SER A 7 10.73 1.78 -0.31
C SER A 7 10.75 0.40 -0.93
N VAL A 8 9.74 -0.40 -0.62
CA VAL A 8 9.67 -1.76 -1.10
C VAL A 8 8.36 -1.94 -1.86
N GLY A 9 8.45 -2.33 -3.12
CA GLY A 9 7.26 -2.64 -3.91
C GLY A 9 6.65 -3.93 -3.42
N ILE A 10 5.34 -3.91 -3.19
CA ILE A 10 4.64 -5.07 -2.63
C ILE A 10 3.81 -5.78 -3.67
N VAL A 11 2.98 -5.03 -4.38
CA VAL A 11 2.05 -5.64 -5.32
C VAL A 11 1.79 -4.66 -6.45
N ASN A 12 1.52 -5.21 -7.64
CA ASN A 12 1.17 -4.42 -8.81
C ASN A 12 -0.07 -5.05 -9.42
N ALA A 13 -1.17 -4.34 -9.40
CA ALA A 13 -2.45 -4.88 -9.85
C ALA A 13 -3.38 -3.75 -10.27
N GLN A 14 -4.44 -4.12 -10.99
CA GLN A 14 -5.43 -3.13 -11.40
C GLN A 14 -6.39 -2.78 -10.27
N GLU A 15 -6.51 -3.64 -9.29
CA GLU A 15 -7.35 -3.38 -8.13
C GLU A 15 -6.64 -3.93 -6.90
N ILE A 16 -6.60 -3.12 -5.85
CA ILE A 16 -5.92 -3.50 -4.61
C ILE A 16 -6.88 -3.29 -3.45
N HIS A 17 -7.04 -4.34 -2.65
CA HIS A 17 -7.85 -4.31 -1.44
C HIS A 17 -6.93 -4.29 -0.25
N PHE A 18 -7.19 -3.39 0.69
CA PHE A 18 -6.38 -3.33 1.89
C PHE A 18 -7.22 -2.84 3.07
N THR A 19 -6.74 -3.14 4.26
CA THR A 19 -7.37 -2.70 5.49
C THR A 19 -6.37 -1.90 6.31
N LEU A 20 -6.78 -0.73 6.72
CA LEU A 20 -5.97 0.10 7.62
C LEU A 20 -6.36 -0.30 9.03
N ASN A 21 -5.42 -0.91 9.75
CA ASN A 21 -5.69 -1.45 11.09
C ASN A 21 -5.61 -0.38 12.18
N SER A 22 -5.22 0.82 11.78
CA SER A 22 -5.09 1.95 12.68
C SER A 22 -5.53 3.18 11.91
N HIS A 23 -5.38 4.34 12.49
CA HIS A 23 -5.73 5.58 11.80
C HIS A 23 -4.58 6.02 10.91
N PHE A 24 -4.89 6.36 9.69
CA PHE A 24 -3.94 6.86 8.71
C PHE A 24 -4.44 8.17 8.14
N LEU A 25 -3.55 8.92 7.53
CA LEU A 25 -3.87 10.18 6.90
C LEU A 25 -3.67 10.07 5.39
N ALA A 26 -4.68 10.43 4.62
CA ALA A 26 -4.61 10.41 3.16
C ALA A 26 -5.36 11.62 2.63
N LYS A 27 -4.70 12.40 1.77
CA LYS A 27 -5.31 13.60 1.16
C LYS A 27 -5.98 14.52 2.17
N GLY A 28 -5.33 14.69 3.32
CA GLY A 28 -5.83 15.59 4.35
C GLY A 28 -6.94 15.05 5.22
N GLU A 29 -7.27 13.76 5.07
CA GLU A 29 -8.35 13.15 5.85
C GLU A 29 -7.85 11.94 6.60
N THR A 30 -8.40 11.72 7.77
CA THR A 30 -8.07 10.52 8.56
C THR A 30 -8.92 9.37 8.05
N VAL A 31 -8.25 8.27 7.73
CA VAL A 31 -8.93 7.08 7.20
C VAL A 31 -8.53 5.85 7.98
N THR A 32 -9.43 4.87 8.01
CA THR A 32 -9.18 3.60 8.69
C THR A 32 -10.14 2.56 8.11
N GLY A 33 -9.86 1.29 8.39
CA GLY A 33 -10.75 0.21 7.97
C GLY A 33 -10.50 -0.27 6.55
N ASN A 34 -11.48 -0.95 6.00
CA ASN A 34 -11.37 -1.56 4.67
C ASN A 34 -11.36 -0.50 3.57
N GLN A 35 -10.41 -0.65 2.66
CA GLN A 35 -10.25 0.28 1.55
C GLN A 35 -10.08 -0.50 0.25
N VAL A 36 -10.41 0.13 -0.86
CA VAL A 36 -10.17 -0.45 -2.17
C VAL A 36 -9.79 0.66 -3.13
N VAL A 37 -8.80 0.40 -3.96
CA VAL A 37 -8.40 1.30 -5.04
C VAL A 37 -8.41 0.54 -6.34
N SER A 38 -8.71 1.22 -7.43
CA SER A 38 -8.78 0.60 -8.75
C SER A 38 -8.12 1.52 -9.77
N PHE A 39 -7.52 0.92 -10.80
CA PHE A 39 -7.00 1.71 -11.90
C PHE A 39 -8.16 2.15 -12.78
N SER A 40 -8.28 3.45 -12.99
CA SER A 40 -9.38 3.99 -13.79
C SER A 40 -8.96 5.32 -14.39
N GLU A 41 -9.24 5.50 -15.68
CA GLU A 41 -8.99 6.76 -16.38
C GLU A 41 -7.56 7.27 -16.19
N GLY A 42 -6.61 6.35 -16.21
CA GLY A 42 -5.21 6.72 -16.10
C GLY A 42 -4.73 7.04 -14.71
N GLY A 43 -5.55 6.77 -13.70
CA GLY A 43 -5.19 7.09 -12.32
C GLY A 43 -5.73 6.07 -11.33
N ILE A 44 -5.71 6.46 -10.08
CA ILE A 44 -6.16 5.61 -8.97
C ILE A 44 -7.54 6.09 -8.53
N LEU A 45 -8.54 5.26 -8.72
CA LEU A 45 -9.89 5.57 -8.27
C LEU A 45 -10.04 5.15 -6.81
N TRP A 46 -10.36 6.11 -5.97
CA TRP A 46 -10.54 5.87 -4.54
C TRP A 46 -11.60 6.82 -4.01
N ASN A 47 -12.60 6.26 -3.33
CA ASN A 47 -13.71 7.06 -2.76
C ASN A 47 -14.37 7.99 -3.78
N GLY A 48 -14.50 7.51 -5.03
CA GLY A 48 -15.18 8.29 -6.07
C GLY A 48 -14.33 9.34 -6.75
N ASN A 49 -13.06 9.42 -6.42
CA ASN A 49 -12.14 10.39 -7.04
C ASN A 49 -10.95 9.68 -7.64
N VAL A 50 -10.37 10.29 -8.67
CA VAL A 50 -9.21 9.73 -9.34
C VAL A 50 -7.98 10.53 -9.00
N TYR A 51 -6.93 9.86 -8.56
CA TYR A 51 -5.66 10.49 -8.16
C TYR A 51 -4.53 9.91 -8.98
N ARG A 52 -3.47 10.67 -9.15
CA ARG A 52 -2.28 10.18 -9.83
C ARG A 52 -1.42 9.34 -8.91
N GLU A 53 -1.44 9.68 -7.64
CA GLU A 53 -0.76 8.89 -6.62
C GLU A 53 -1.49 9.12 -5.32
N LEU A 54 -1.31 8.20 -4.40
CA LEU A 54 -1.98 8.27 -3.12
C LEU A 54 -1.01 7.82 -2.05
N THR A 55 -0.74 8.69 -1.09
CA THR A 55 0.15 8.38 0.02
C THR A 55 -0.68 8.30 1.28
N ILE A 56 -0.60 7.16 1.95
CA ILE A 56 -1.38 6.90 3.16
C ILE A 56 -0.39 6.76 4.30
N THR A 57 -0.36 7.76 5.16
CA THR A 57 0.65 7.91 6.19
C THR A 57 0.07 7.58 7.56
N PRO A 58 0.78 6.81 8.40
CA PRO A 58 0.25 6.48 9.72
C PRO A 58 0.19 7.70 10.62
N VAL A 59 -0.88 7.77 11.39
CA VAL A 59 -1.06 8.84 12.37
C VAL A 59 -0.54 8.40 13.74
N GLU A 60 -0.52 7.08 13.96
CA GLU A 60 -0.11 6.51 15.24
C GLU A 60 1.22 5.78 15.09
N ASP A 61 1.95 5.65 16.21
CA ASP A 61 3.29 5.06 16.18
C ASP A 61 3.31 3.60 15.74
N GLU A 62 2.33 2.83 16.15
CA GLU A 62 2.33 1.40 15.83
C GLU A 62 1.24 1.04 14.83
N ALA A 63 1.05 1.93 13.88
CA ALA A 63 0.01 1.71 12.87
C ALA A 63 0.45 0.63 11.88
N SER A 64 -0.51 -0.18 11.46
CA SER A 64 -0.25 -1.20 10.47
C SER A 64 -1.38 -1.26 9.47
N PHE A 65 -1.09 -1.84 8.32
CA PHE A 65 -2.11 -2.09 7.32
C PHE A 65 -1.93 -3.50 6.76
N THR A 66 -3.01 -4.02 6.18
CA THR A 66 -3.05 -5.38 5.66
C THR A 66 -3.39 -5.31 4.18
N LEU A 67 -2.58 -5.97 3.35
CA LEU A 67 -2.88 -6.10 1.93
C LEU A 67 -3.37 -7.51 1.66
N TYR A 68 -4.42 -7.60 0.86
CA TYR A 68 -5.02 -8.89 0.53
C TYR A 68 -4.59 -9.30 -0.87
N ASP A 69 -4.54 -10.60 -1.10
CA ASP A 69 -4.29 -11.17 -2.41
C ASP A 69 -2.91 -10.83 -2.97
N VAL A 70 -1.91 -10.75 -2.07
CA VAL A 70 -0.53 -10.61 -2.51
C VAL A 70 -0.11 -11.92 -3.16
N THR A 71 0.34 -11.85 -4.42
CA THR A 71 0.68 -13.04 -5.17
C THR A 71 2.05 -13.56 -4.79
N ILE A 72 2.12 -14.84 -4.45
CA ILE A 72 3.35 -15.51 -4.08
C ILE A 72 3.56 -16.69 -5.02
N GLY A 73 4.79 -16.98 -5.40
CA GLY A 73 5.08 -18.10 -6.27
C GLY A 73 4.84 -17.75 -7.73
N ILE A 74 5.29 -16.61 -8.14
CA ILE A 74 5.10 -16.12 -9.50
C ILE A 74 5.67 -17.11 -10.52
N ASN A 75 4.93 -17.30 -11.61
CA ASN A 75 5.30 -18.13 -12.75
C ASN A 75 5.14 -19.62 -12.50
N PHE A 76 4.45 -20.00 -11.46
CA PHE A 76 4.15 -21.42 -11.21
C PHE A 76 2.65 -21.62 -11.18
N HIS A 77 2.22 -22.78 -11.61
CA HIS A 77 0.80 -23.07 -11.61
C HIS A 77 0.26 -23.25 -10.19
N TRP A 78 1.13 -23.37 -9.21
CA TRP A 78 0.70 -23.46 -7.81
C TRP A 78 0.88 -22.15 -7.06
N GLU A 79 1.07 -21.04 -7.78
CA GLU A 79 1.17 -19.74 -7.09
C GLU A 79 -0.11 -19.50 -6.31
N ARG A 80 0.02 -18.76 -5.23
CA ARG A 80 -1.12 -18.50 -4.37
C ARG A 80 -1.09 -17.07 -3.91
N GLN A 81 -2.23 -16.62 -3.45
CA GLN A 81 -2.38 -15.27 -2.94
C GLN A 81 -2.49 -15.33 -1.42
N GLU A 82 -1.86 -14.39 -0.76
CA GLU A 82 -1.85 -14.36 0.69
C GLU A 82 -2.14 -12.97 1.21
N THR A 83 -2.58 -12.93 2.46
CA THR A 83 -2.80 -11.69 3.18
C THR A 83 -1.53 -11.37 3.95
N GLN A 84 -1.02 -10.14 3.80
CA GLN A 84 0.20 -9.76 4.49
C GLN A 84 0.03 -8.44 5.21
N HIS A 85 0.72 -8.30 6.33
CA HIS A 85 0.65 -7.13 7.19
C HIS A 85 1.93 -6.31 7.07
N PHE A 86 1.78 -5.00 7.07
CA PHE A 86 2.90 -4.07 6.94
C PHE A 86 2.75 -2.92 7.90
N ASN A 87 3.89 -2.34 8.29
CA ASN A 87 3.91 -1.12 9.09
C ASN A 87 4.41 0.03 8.22
N GLY A 88 4.22 1.25 8.69
CA GLY A 88 4.75 2.41 7.99
C GLY A 88 3.77 2.97 6.99
N THR A 89 4.31 3.61 5.97
CA THR A 89 3.52 4.32 4.97
C THR A 89 3.20 3.42 3.78
N LEU A 90 1.97 3.55 3.29
CA LEU A 90 1.55 2.86 2.07
C LEU A 90 1.45 3.91 0.97
N LYS A 91 2.19 3.74 -0.10
CA LYS A 91 2.13 4.63 -1.23
C LYS A 91 1.63 3.87 -2.45
N LEU A 92 0.67 4.47 -3.14
CA LEU A 92 0.10 3.86 -4.33
C LEU A 92 0.40 4.76 -5.52
N VAL A 93 0.95 4.17 -6.57
CA VAL A 93 1.31 4.92 -7.77
C VAL A 93 0.82 4.17 -9.01
N VAL A 94 0.68 4.90 -10.09
CA VAL A 94 0.27 4.32 -11.37
C VAL A 94 1.50 3.82 -12.11
N ASP A 95 1.43 2.61 -12.64
CA ASP A 95 2.53 2.03 -13.37
C ASP A 95 1.99 1.15 -14.50
N GLU A 96 2.13 1.63 -15.73
CA GLU A 96 1.77 0.89 -16.93
C GLU A 96 0.37 0.28 -16.89
N GLY A 97 -0.61 1.10 -16.54
CA GLY A 97 -2.01 0.67 -16.52
C GLY A 97 -2.41 -0.11 -15.29
N LYS A 98 -1.55 -0.10 -14.27
CA LYS A 98 -1.84 -0.77 -13.02
C LYS A 98 -1.42 0.11 -11.86
N ILE A 99 -1.77 -0.31 -10.66
CA ILE A 99 -1.41 0.38 -9.45
C ILE A 99 -0.34 -0.43 -8.74
N THR A 100 0.75 0.24 -8.36
CA THR A 100 1.80 -0.39 -7.59
C THR A 100 1.70 0.09 -6.14
N ALA A 101 1.64 -0.87 -5.22
CA ALA A 101 1.64 -0.57 -3.79
C ALA A 101 3.08 -0.64 -3.28
N ILE A 102 3.48 0.40 -2.57
CA ILE A 102 4.84 0.53 -2.07
C ILE A 102 4.78 0.76 -0.57
N ASN A 103 5.57 0.00 0.17
CA ASN A 103 5.69 0.20 1.62
C ASN A 103 6.94 1.01 1.89
N ILE A 104 6.80 2.10 2.63
CA ILE A 104 7.90 2.98 2.97
C ILE A 104 8.14 2.93 4.47
N LEU A 105 9.35 2.55 4.86
CA LEU A 105 9.74 2.41 6.25
C LEU A 105 11.08 3.09 6.49
N PRO A 106 11.33 3.58 7.72
CA PRO A 106 12.69 3.96 8.09
C PRO A 106 13.61 2.76 7.98
N ALA A 107 14.84 2.99 7.55
CA ALA A 107 15.77 1.89 7.33
C ALA A 107 15.99 1.04 8.58
N GLU A 108 16.02 1.66 9.75
CA GLU A 108 16.25 0.90 10.97
C GLU A 108 15.10 -0.04 11.31
N ASP A 109 13.87 0.34 10.95
CA ASP A 109 12.74 -0.55 11.17
C ASP A 109 12.79 -1.76 10.26
N TYR A 110 13.34 -1.57 9.08
CA TYR A 110 13.44 -2.65 8.12
C TYR A 110 14.50 -3.66 8.54
N LEU A 111 15.57 -3.20 9.16
CA LEU A 111 16.67 -4.06 9.54
C LEU A 111 16.43 -4.84 10.82
N ILE A 112 15.48 -4.43 11.62
CA ILE A 112 15.11 -5.14 12.83
C ILE A 112 14.07 -6.18 12.49
N SER A 113 14.43 -7.39 12.53
CA SER A 113 13.47 -8.43 12.15
C SER A 113 13.53 -9.60 13.07
#